data_2985a1cf4cb10edc055f8460b29b18cb
#
_entry.id   2985a1cf4cb10edc055f8460b29b18cb
#
_cell.length_a   1.000
_cell.length_b   1.000
_cell.length_c   1.000
_cell.angle_alpha   90.00
_cell.angle_beta   90.00
_cell.angle_gamma   90.00
#
_symmetry.space_group_name_H-M   'P 1'
#
loop_
_entity.id
_entity.type
_entity.pdbx_description
1 polymer ?
#
loop_
_entity_poly.entity_id
_entity_poly.type
_entity_poly.pdbx_seq_one_letter_code
_entity_poly.pdbx_strand_id
1 'polypeptide(L)'
;MIAMRHFLIPPLVAAALLVAGCEEIVTGAHVQSIEVAENADGGYGPVTLALTPDMAPVAINFRAEHGVDVTEVDKWNSYRATLTRNGTPVASGQFHVNYSGTADSPQGAPYLIMNMLTVYPRDAGDYALTVTPTKPVEIWLSNTQVEVRRNVQNSRPSR
;
A
#
# COMPACT_ATOMS: atom_id res chain seq x y z
N MET A 1 46.24 56.29 14.92
CA MET A 1 46.41 54.84 14.61
C MET A 1 45.21 54.11 15.19
N ILE A 2 44.28 53.75 14.32
CA ILE A 2 43.03 53.04 14.71
C ILE A 2 43.16 51.63 14.19
N ALA A 3 43.26 50.66 15.12
CA ALA A 3 43.38 49.26 14.79
C ALA A 3 41.97 48.67 14.49
N MET A 4 41.79 48.26 13.26
CA MET A 4 40.57 47.65 12.74
C MET A 4 40.62 46.15 13.10
N ARG A 5 39.80 45.71 14.08
CA ARG A 5 39.62 44.32 14.46
C ARG A 5 38.67 43.66 13.46
N HIS A 6 39.20 42.77 12.64
CA HIS A 6 38.41 41.87 11.80
C HIS A 6 37.78 40.77 12.65
N PHE A 7 36.47 40.79 12.76
CA PHE A 7 35.67 39.68 13.29
C PHE A 7 35.52 38.63 12.19
N LEU A 8 36.22 37.52 12.33
CA LEU A 8 36.01 36.32 11.53
C LEU A 8 34.80 35.59 12.09
N ILE A 9 33.71 35.60 11.35
CA ILE A 9 32.52 34.74 11.62
C ILE A 9 32.80 33.41 10.96
N PRO A 10 32.82 32.28 11.70
CA PRO A 10 32.94 30.96 11.07
C PRO A 10 31.64 30.61 10.33
N PRO A 11 31.73 30.03 9.13
CA PRO A 11 30.53 29.54 8.44
C PRO A 11 29.93 28.37 9.21
N LEU A 12 28.71 28.53 9.68
CA LEU A 12 27.89 27.48 10.27
C LEU A 12 27.51 26.52 9.13
N VAL A 13 28.24 25.43 9.01
CA VAL A 13 27.87 24.33 8.10
C VAL A 13 26.65 23.66 8.71
N ALA A 14 25.48 23.99 8.19
CA ALA A 14 24.27 23.27 8.46
C ALA A 14 24.38 21.90 7.76
N ALA A 15 24.78 20.88 8.52
CA ALA A 15 24.68 19.50 8.10
C ALA A 15 23.18 19.15 8.04
N ALA A 16 22.60 19.24 6.85
CA ALA A 16 21.31 18.64 6.57
C ALA A 16 21.47 17.12 6.70
N LEU A 17 21.06 16.59 7.84
CA LEU A 17 20.83 15.15 8.03
C LEU A 17 19.70 14.75 7.08
N LEU A 18 20.06 14.27 5.90
CA LEU A 18 19.18 13.48 5.07
C LEU A 18 18.88 12.21 5.86
N VAL A 19 17.77 12.22 6.56
CA VAL A 19 17.14 10.99 7.05
C VAL A 19 16.71 10.27 5.79
N ALA A 20 17.56 9.38 5.28
CA ALA A 20 17.16 8.37 4.33
C ALA A 20 16.17 7.48 5.10
N GLY A 21 14.89 7.81 5.00
CA GLY A 21 13.82 6.93 5.44
C GLY A 21 14.03 5.61 4.71
N CYS A 22 13.90 4.50 5.43
CA CYS A 22 13.86 3.17 4.83
C CYS A 22 12.87 3.24 3.66
N GLU A 23 13.38 3.09 2.43
CA GLU A 23 12.52 3.02 1.25
C GLU A 23 11.57 1.86 1.46
N GLU A 24 10.29 2.16 1.53
CA GLU A 24 9.26 1.15 1.49
C GLU A 24 9.51 0.30 0.23
N ILE A 25 9.46 -1.03 0.38
CA ILE A 25 9.63 -1.98 -0.74
C ILE A 25 8.56 -1.74 -1.84
N VAL A 26 7.57 -0.94 -1.53
CA VAL A 26 6.45 -0.58 -2.42
C VAL A 26 6.87 0.55 -3.35
N THR A 27 6.96 0.26 -4.64
CA THR A 27 7.30 1.26 -5.67
C THR A 27 6.14 2.20 -6.01
N GLY A 28 6.44 3.27 -6.72
CA GLY A 28 5.45 4.25 -7.20
C GLY A 28 5.10 5.32 -6.18
N ALA A 29 4.38 6.34 -6.63
CA ALA A 29 3.96 7.45 -5.79
C ALA A 29 2.62 7.15 -5.10
N HIS A 30 2.56 7.36 -3.80
CA HIS A 30 1.30 7.27 -3.05
C HIS A 30 0.27 8.28 -3.58
N VAL A 31 -0.97 7.84 -3.72
CA VAL A 31 -2.12 8.65 -4.16
C VAL A 31 -3.08 8.85 -3.02
N GLN A 32 -3.56 7.75 -2.43
CA GLN A 32 -4.55 7.77 -1.35
C GLN A 32 -4.49 6.50 -0.52
N SER A 33 -4.94 6.59 0.72
CA SER A 33 -5.27 5.47 1.59
C SER A 33 -6.69 5.65 2.10
N ILE A 34 -7.51 4.61 2.01
CA ILE A 34 -8.91 4.61 2.44
C ILE A 34 -9.07 3.53 3.49
N GLU A 35 -9.51 3.92 4.67
CA GLU A 35 -9.88 2.96 5.72
C GLU A 35 -11.09 2.14 5.28
N VAL A 36 -11.04 0.85 5.53
CA VAL A 36 -12.11 -0.09 5.20
C VAL A 36 -12.43 -0.96 6.40
N ALA A 37 -13.72 -1.14 6.67
CA ALA A 37 -14.17 -2.05 7.70
C ALA A 37 -14.49 -3.41 7.10
N GLU A 38 -14.25 -4.46 7.87
CA GLU A 38 -14.67 -5.81 7.53
C GLU A 38 -16.20 -5.90 7.54
N ASN A 39 -16.75 -6.50 6.50
CA ASN A 39 -18.18 -6.78 6.37
C ASN A 39 -18.56 -8.03 7.17
N ALA A 40 -19.87 -8.26 7.34
CA ALA A 40 -20.38 -9.42 8.06
C ALA A 40 -19.97 -10.79 7.45
N ASP A 41 -19.62 -10.82 6.17
CA ASP A 41 -19.12 -11.99 5.45
C ASP A 41 -17.60 -12.12 5.45
N GLY A 42 -16.89 -11.25 6.17
CA GLY A 42 -15.43 -11.22 6.26
C GLY A 42 -14.74 -10.55 5.07
N GLY A 43 -15.48 -9.88 4.20
CA GLY A 43 -14.94 -9.11 3.08
C GLY A 43 -14.80 -7.62 3.39
N TYR A 44 -14.41 -6.82 2.37
CA TYR A 44 -14.22 -5.37 2.49
C TYR A 44 -14.82 -4.64 1.28
N GLY A 45 -15.34 -3.44 1.53
CA GLY A 45 -15.89 -2.58 0.50
C GLY A 45 -17.39 -2.77 0.25
N PRO A 46 -17.97 -2.22 -0.84
CA PRO A 46 -17.25 -1.58 -1.94
C PRO A 46 -16.56 -0.25 -1.57
N VAL A 47 -15.41 0.00 -2.17
CA VAL A 47 -14.61 1.22 -2.01
C VAL A 47 -14.51 1.93 -3.35
N THR A 48 -14.80 3.23 -3.38
CA THR A 48 -14.67 4.03 -4.60
C THR A 48 -13.25 4.56 -4.74
N LEU A 49 -12.63 4.30 -5.90
CA LEU A 49 -11.29 4.74 -6.27
C LEU A 49 -11.39 5.64 -7.50
N ALA A 50 -10.89 6.87 -7.41
CA ALA A 50 -10.77 7.77 -8.56
C ALA A 50 -9.46 7.44 -9.30
N LEU A 51 -9.56 6.82 -10.47
CA LEU A 51 -8.42 6.43 -11.27
C LEU A 51 -8.41 7.12 -12.63
N THR A 52 -7.20 7.39 -13.15
CA THR A 52 -7.00 8.04 -14.44
C THR A 52 -5.92 7.31 -15.25
N PRO A 53 -5.93 7.38 -16.60
CA PRO A 53 -4.95 6.70 -17.44
C PRO A 53 -3.49 7.10 -17.18
N ASP A 54 -3.25 8.35 -16.79
CA ASP A 54 -1.92 8.89 -16.51
C ASP A 54 -1.30 8.35 -15.20
N MET A 55 -2.11 7.71 -14.35
CA MET A 55 -1.64 7.04 -13.15
C MET A 55 -1.02 5.66 -13.42
N ALA A 56 -1.23 5.11 -14.61
CA ALA A 56 -0.80 3.74 -14.93
C ALA A 56 0.74 3.58 -14.96
N PRO A 57 1.26 2.43 -14.50
CA PRO A 57 0.57 1.34 -13.81
C PRO A 57 0.13 1.73 -12.41
N VAL A 58 -1.08 1.34 -12.02
CA VAL A 58 -1.64 1.60 -10.68
C VAL A 58 -1.60 0.32 -9.85
N ALA A 59 -0.92 0.36 -8.72
CA ALA A 59 -1.03 -0.68 -7.70
C ALA A 59 -2.16 -0.34 -6.72
N ILE A 60 -3.02 -1.31 -6.48
CA ILE A 60 -4.05 -1.27 -5.45
C ILE A 60 -3.65 -2.31 -4.41
N ASN A 61 -3.24 -1.82 -3.24
CA ASN A 61 -2.71 -2.63 -2.16
C ASN A 61 -3.72 -2.73 -1.02
N PHE A 62 -3.73 -3.87 -0.37
CA PHE A 62 -4.36 -4.06 0.93
C PHE A 62 -3.31 -3.86 2.01
N ARG A 63 -3.59 -3.01 2.96
CA ARG A 63 -2.76 -2.77 4.13
C ARG A 63 -3.55 -3.13 5.38
N ALA A 64 -2.92 -3.84 6.30
CA ALA A 64 -3.54 -4.25 7.55
C ALA A 64 -2.50 -4.35 8.67
N GLU A 65 -2.93 -4.17 9.90
CA GLU A 65 -2.17 -4.56 11.08
C GLU A 65 -2.66 -5.92 11.56
N HIS A 66 -1.74 -6.76 11.99
CA HIS A 66 -2.07 -8.05 12.59
C HIS A 66 -1.90 -7.98 14.11
N GLY A 67 -2.74 -8.72 14.83
CA GLY A 67 -2.56 -8.91 16.26
C GLY A 67 -1.25 -9.65 16.57
N VAL A 68 -0.68 -9.38 17.74
CA VAL A 68 0.67 -9.83 18.16
C VAL A 68 0.74 -11.34 18.43
N ASP A 69 -0.34 -12.09 18.28
CA ASP A 69 -0.35 -13.51 18.62
C ASP A 69 0.21 -14.36 17.47
N VAL A 70 1.55 -14.47 17.47
CA VAL A 70 2.34 -15.25 16.51
C VAL A 70 2.18 -16.77 16.63
N THR A 71 1.27 -17.26 17.48
CA THR A 71 1.04 -18.72 17.65
C THR A 71 0.29 -19.35 16.50
N GLU A 72 -0.18 -18.58 15.54
CA GLU A 72 -1.05 -19.00 14.44
C GLU A 72 -0.36 -18.93 13.06
N VAL A 73 0.91 -19.30 13.01
CA VAL A 73 1.73 -19.25 11.78
C VAL A 73 1.16 -20.07 10.60
N ASP A 74 0.31 -21.06 10.89
CA ASP A 74 -0.32 -21.90 9.87
C ASP A 74 -1.65 -21.34 9.34
N LYS A 75 -2.16 -20.26 9.95
CA LYS A 75 -3.41 -19.62 9.54
C LYS A 75 -3.17 -18.53 8.50
N TRP A 76 -4.12 -18.41 7.61
CA TRP A 76 -4.09 -17.40 6.55
C TRP A 76 -5.47 -17.09 6.01
N ASN A 77 -5.70 -15.86 5.62
CA ASN A 77 -6.90 -15.45 4.90
C ASN A 77 -6.63 -15.43 3.40
N SER A 78 -7.63 -15.80 2.63
CA SER A 78 -7.59 -15.74 1.17
C SER A 78 -8.74 -14.92 0.67
N TYR A 79 -8.42 -13.96 -0.23
CA TYR A 79 -9.37 -13.00 -0.75
C TYR A 79 -9.30 -12.93 -2.27
N ARG A 80 -10.42 -12.50 -2.86
CA ARG A 80 -10.50 -12.06 -4.24
C ARG A 80 -10.83 -10.58 -4.26
N ALA A 81 -9.97 -9.78 -4.88
CA ALA A 81 -10.24 -8.39 -5.19
C ALA A 81 -10.87 -8.31 -6.58
N THR A 82 -11.95 -7.55 -6.71
CA THR A 82 -12.62 -7.28 -7.99
C THR A 82 -12.81 -5.78 -8.14
N LEU A 83 -12.27 -5.22 -9.22
CA LEU A 83 -12.44 -3.82 -9.59
C LEU A 83 -13.50 -3.73 -10.67
N THR A 84 -14.52 -2.90 -10.46
CA THR A 84 -15.59 -2.67 -11.42
C THR A 84 -15.65 -1.22 -11.84
N ARG A 85 -16.14 -0.96 -13.06
CA ARG A 85 -16.50 0.37 -13.53
C ARG A 85 -17.90 0.32 -14.11
N ASN A 86 -18.79 1.20 -13.66
CA ASN A 86 -20.19 1.20 -14.06
C ASN A 86 -20.86 -0.20 -13.94
N GLY A 87 -20.53 -0.93 -12.86
CA GLY A 87 -21.03 -2.28 -12.61
C GLY A 87 -20.38 -3.40 -13.43
N THR A 88 -19.47 -3.08 -14.36
CA THR A 88 -18.75 -4.07 -15.17
C THR A 88 -17.37 -4.37 -14.57
N PRO A 89 -17.01 -5.64 -14.32
CA PRO A 89 -15.68 -6.02 -13.88
C PRO A 89 -14.62 -5.64 -14.92
N VAL A 90 -13.56 -4.95 -14.47
CA VAL A 90 -12.43 -4.52 -15.32
C VAL A 90 -11.12 -5.20 -14.93
N ALA A 91 -11.00 -5.65 -13.67
CA ALA A 91 -9.87 -6.43 -13.18
C ALA A 91 -10.31 -7.31 -12.00
N SER A 92 -9.62 -8.44 -11.83
CA SER A 92 -9.79 -9.31 -10.67
C SER A 92 -8.48 -10.02 -10.35
N GLY A 93 -8.19 -10.19 -9.07
CA GLY A 93 -6.99 -10.88 -8.58
C GLY A 93 -7.26 -11.60 -7.28
N GLN A 94 -6.40 -12.55 -6.94
CA GLN A 94 -6.42 -13.27 -5.67
C GLN A 94 -5.18 -12.89 -4.85
N PHE A 95 -5.34 -12.70 -3.56
CA PHE A 95 -4.24 -12.44 -2.64
C PHE A 95 -4.46 -13.16 -1.31
N HIS A 96 -3.37 -13.31 -0.57
CA HIS A 96 -3.37 -14.02 0.71
C HIS A 96 -2.75 -13.13 1.78
N VAL A 97 -3.27 -13.26 2.99
CA VAL A 97 -2.77 -12.57 4.18
C VAL A 97 -2.40 -13.63 5.21
N ASN A 98 -1.16 -13.59 5.67
CA ASN A 98 -0.68 -14.44 6.75
C ASN A 98 0.21 -13.65 7.72
N TYR A 99 0.49 -14.22 8.89
CA TYR A 99 1.34 -13.56 9.90
C TYR A 99 2.83 -13.53 9.57
N SER A 100 3.29 -14.37 8.66
CA SER A 100 4.70 -14.39 8.28
C SER A 100 5.09 -13.16 7.44
N GLY A 101 4.12 -12.30 7.16
CA GLY A 101 4.29 -11.16 6.29
C GLY A 101 4.32 -11.56 4.82
N THR A 102 4.42 -10.56 3.98
CA THR A 102 4.60 -10.74 2.55
C THR A 102 5.92 -10.12 2.12
N ALA A 103 6.38 -10.45 0.93
CA ALA A 103 7.57 -9.82 0.36
C ALA A 103 7.41 -8.29 0.18
N ASP A 104 6.19 -7.80 0.24
CA ASP A 104 5.85 -6.39 0.04
C ASP A 104 5.82 -5.60 1.36
N SER A 105 5.88 -6.28 2.52
CA SER A 105 5.92 -5.61 3.82
C SER A 105 7.35 -5.31 4.24
N PRO A 106 7.67 -4.10 4.71
CA PRO A 106 8.97 -3.80 5.28
C PRO A 106 9.27 -4.71 6.46
N GLN A 107 10.49 -5.20 6.54
CA GLN A 107 10.90 -6.07 7.64
C GLN A 107 10.76 -5.36 8.99
N GLY A 108 10.04 -5.99 9.93
CA GLY A 108 9.78 -5.43 11.25
C GLY A 108 8.71 -4.35 11.32
N ALA A 109 7.99 -4.09 10.21
CA ALA A 109 6.83 -3.20 10.24
C ALA A 109 5.67 -3.86 10.98
N PRO A 110 4.89 -3.08 11.77
CA PRO A 110 3.72 -3.61 12.48
C PRO A 110 2.52 -3.87 11.55
N TYR A 111 2.69 -3.69 10.26
CA TYR A 111 1.64 -3.82 9.25
C TYR A 111 2.09 -4.69 8.08
N LEU A 112 1.11 -5.27 7.43
CA LEU A 112 1.26 -6.05 6.21
C LEU A 112 0.81 -5.21 5.02
N ILE A 113 1.52 -5.32 3.90
CA ILE A 113 1.11 -4.75 2.61
C ILE A 113 1.05 -5.89 1.61
N MET A 114 -0.08 -6.04 0.92
CA MET A 114 -0.28 -7.02 -0.14
C MET A 114 -0.80 -6.34 -1.39
N ASN A 115 -0.15 -6.56 -2.52
CA ASN A 115 -0.69 -6.11 -3.80
C ASN A 115 -1.91 -6.96 -4.16
N MET A 116 -3.08 -6.31 -4.26
CA MET A 116 -4.32 -6.95 -4.70
C MET A 116 -4.42 -6.98 -6.22
N LEU A 117 -4.14 -5.83 -6.83
CA LEU A 117 -4.28 -5.62 -8.27
C LEU A 117 -3.22 -4.64 -8.76
N THR A 118 -2.67 -4.90 -9.95
CA THR A 118 -1.96 -3.90 -10.74
C THR A 118 -2.76 -3.65 -12.01
N VAL A 119 -3.25 -2.43 -12.20
CA VAL A 119 -4.19 -2.10 -13.25
C VAL A 119 -3.69 -0.96 -14.14
N TYR A 120 -4.24 -0.91 -15.36
CA TYR A 120 -3.99 0.11 -16.37
C TYR A 120 -5.33 0.76 -16.74
N PRO A 121 -5.79 1.78 -15.99
CA PRO A 121 -7.05 2.45 -16.27
C PRO A 121 -7.06 2.98 -17.72
N ARG A 122 -8.11 2.65 -18.48
CA ARG A 122 -8.26 3.16 -19.85
C ARG A 122 -8.96 4.52 -19.87
N ASP A 123 -9.82 4.73 -18.90
CA ASP A 123 -10.65 5.92 -18.79
C ASP A 123 -10.54 6.51 -17.39
N ALA A 124 -10.63 7.83 -17.29
CA ALA A 124 -10.74 8.51 -16.03
C ALA A 124 -12.14 8.32 -15.41
N GLY A 125 -12.21 8.21 -14.10
CA GLY A 125 -13.47 8.15 -13.35
C GLY A 125 -13.41 7.27 -12.11
N ASP A 126 -14.60 6.99 -11.59
CA ASP A 126 -14.79 6.21 -10.38
C ASP A 126 -14.84 4.71 -10.70
N TYR A 127 -14.07 3.96 -9.94
CA TYR A 127 -14.03 2.51 -9.94
C TYR A 127 -14.42 2.01 -8.56
N ALA A 128 -15.20 0.93 -8.49
CA ALA A 128 -15.56 0.30 -7.24
C ALA A 128 -14.71 -0.95 -7.02
N LEU A 129 -14.02 -1.02 -5.88
CA LEU A 129 -13.25 -2.16 -5.44
C LEU A 129 -14.05 -2.94 -4.39
N THR A 130 -14.18 -4.24 -4.58
CA THR A 130 -14.75 -5.16 -3.60
C THR A 130 -13.75 -6.27 -3.32
N VAL A 131 -13.58 -6.63 -2.06
CA VAL A 131 -12.73 -7.73 -1.59
C VAL A 131 -13.62 -8.76 -0.92
N THR A 132 -13.62 -9.98 -1.45
CA THR A 132 -14.43 -11.08 -0.92
C THR A 132 -13.55 -12.23 -0.44
N PRO A 133 -13.83 -12.84 0.73
CA PRO A 133 -13.10 -14.02 1.17
C PRO A 133 -13.37 -15.20 0.23
N THR A 134 -12.35 -16.00 -0.05
CA THR A 134 -12.45 -17.23 -0.86
C THR A 134 -12.41 -18.49 -0.01
N LYS A 135 -12.23 -18.34 1.30
CA LYS A 135 -12.31 -19.36 2.35
C LYS A 135 -12.77 -18.67 3.65
N PRO A 136 -13.19 -19.41 4.67
CA PRO A 136 -13.49 -18.82 5.98
C PRO A 136 -12.30 -18.00 6.52
N VAL A 137 -12.60 -16.86 7.13
CA VAL A 137 -11.59 -15.99 7.76
C VAL A 137 -11.03 -16.69 8.99
N GLU A 138 -9.71 -16.79 9.08
CA GLU A 138 -8.99 -17.48 10.17
C GLU A 138 -8.16 -16.55 11.04
N ILE A 139 -7.75 -15.40 10.49
CA ILE A 139 -6.97 -14.39 11.21
C ILE A 139 -7.70 -13.05 11.22
N TRP A 140 -7.68 -12.39 12.37
CA TRP A 140 -8.28 -11.08 12.55
C TRP A 140 -7.27 -9.99 12.20
N LEU A 141 -7.72 -9.04 11.39
CA LEU A 141 -6.93 -7.91 10.95
C LEU A 141 -7.52 -6.63 11.52
N SER A 142 -6.66 -5.66 11.86
CA SER A 142 -7.05 -4.35 12.32
C SER A 142 -6.46 -3.26 11.43
N ASN A 143 -6.96 -2.04 11.56
CA ASN A 143 -6.47 -0.88 10.82
C ASN A 143 -6.34 -1.14 9.32
N THR A 144 -7.37 -1.81 8.76
CA THR A 144 -7.39 -2.22 7.36
C THR A 144 -7.64 -1.04 6.44
N GLN A 145 -6.83 -0.96 5.38
CA GLN A 145 -6.86 0.13 4.42
C GLN A 145 -6.67 -0.40 2.99
N VAL A 146 -7.26 0.30 2.04
CA VAL A 146 -6.92 0.21 0.61
C VAL A 146 -5.98 1.36 0.28
N GLU A 147 -4.76 1.03 -0.15
CA GLU A 147 -3.76 1.99 -0.59
C GLU A 147 -3.65 1.98 -2.11
N VAL A 148 -3.67 3.17 -2.73
CA VAL A 148 -3.49 3.34 -4.17
C VAL A 148 -2.15 4.03 -4.43
N ARG A 149 -1.34 3.43 -5.31
CA ARG A 149 -0.06 3.99 -5.77
C ARG A 149 -0.05 4.07 -7.29
N ARG A 150 0.48 5.15 -7.83
CA ARG A 150 0.60 5.37 -9.29
C ARG A 150 2.03 5.18 -9.78
N ASN A 151 2.17 4.92 -11.08
CA ASN A 151 3.46 4.80 -11.76
C ASN A 151 4.40 3.79 -11.07
N VAL A 152 3.83 2.66 -10.64
CA VAL A 152 4.60 1.61 -9.98
C VAL A 152 5.55 0.96 -10.98
N GLN A 153 6.76 0.66 -10.52
CA GLN A 153 7.72 -0.08 -11.34
C GLN A 153 7.49 -1.57 -11.12
N ASN A 154 7.25 -2.30 -12.19
CA ASN A 154 7.25 -3.75 -12.13
C ASN A 154 8.70 -4.23 -11.93
N SER A 155 9.02 -4.64 -10.72
CA SER A 155 10.35 -5.18 -10.38
C SER A 155 10.61 -6.58 -10.98
N ARG A 156 9.64 -7.17 -11.69
CA ARG A 156 9.80 -8.43 -12.43
C ARG A 156 9.54 -8.19 -13.91
N PRO A 157 10.57 -8.30 -14.77
CA PRO A 157 10.31 -8.44 -16.19
C PRO A 157 9.49 -9.72 -16.37
N SER A 158 8.32 -9.60 -17.01
CA SER A 158 7.53 -10.74 -17.48
C SER A 158 8.44 -11.59 -18.37
N ARG A 159 8.72 -12.82 -17.96
CA ARG A 159 9.36 -13.82 -18.79
C ARG A 159 8.32 -14.46 -19.70
#